data_11c9188e3e7a1cdc687c26c43e0e8026
#
_entry.id   11c9188e3e7a1cdc687c26c43e0e8026
#
_cell.length_a   1.000
_cell.length_b   1.000
_cell.length_c   1.000
_cell.angle_alpha   90.00
_cell.angle_beta   90.00
_cell.angle_gamma   90.00
#
_symmetry.space_group_name_H-M   'P 1'
#
loop_
_entity.id
_entity.type
_entity.pdbx_description
1 polymer ?
#
loop_
_entity_poly.entity_id
_entity_poly.type
_entity_poly.pdbx_seq_one_letter_code
_entity_poly.pdbx_strand_id
1 'polypeptide(L)'
;MNFTRQDEILKLIVEDFIASGEPVGSNSLINNHNLQYSSATVRNDMMKLESTGFIEKTHTSSGRVPSSKGYRYYVEYLKNMKNLSVDEEFKREFQIILQKKSQSIEDIMNESCEILSELTNSATVVLGPDAASENLVSISMISISSTASTAIFVTDKGYVEHKTIYVKNENQLKKVNECVAFLNKRLIGTKVSQLVGKLEALKPILSDVLGNSSNIVMDSFIEACVKFAQSRSMYHGATKLLNNSEYQNKEKLQAALDLIQSPEKLRESIKSGKVEGFSQNEEEDVAVLSHDMEINGFSRGKIAIVGPQRMDYRTIIGALKYVAEELSKYYDIESEAEEEKDD
;
A
#
# COMPACT_ATOMS: atom_id res chain seq x y z
N MET A 1 8.93 -8.96 25.62
CA MET A 1 10.14 -9.80 25.43
C MET A 1 11.24 -9.30 26.34
N ASN A 2 11.96 -10.19 27.07
CA ASN A 2 13.17 -9.78 27.75
C ASN A 2 14.26 -9.55 26.70
N PHE A 3 14.66 -8.32 26.49
CA PHE A 3 15.71 -7.93 25.55
C PHE A 3 17.06 -8.47 26.03
N THR A 4 17.67 -9.32 25.25
CA THR A 4 18.93 -9.99 25.58
C THR A 4 20.12 -9.25 24.98
N ARG A 5 21.35 -9.56 25.46
CA ARG A 5 22.58 -9.00 24.84
C ARG A 5 22.71 -9.41 23.36
N GLN A 6 22.26 -10.60 22.98
CA GLN A 6 22.27 -11.01 21.56
C GLN A 6 21.33 -10.17 20.71
N ASP A 7 20.15 -9.81 21.25
CA ASP A 7 19.21 -8.91 20.58
C ASP A 7 19.81 -7.51 20.41
N GLU A 8 20.53 -7.01 21.41
CA GLU A 8 21.26 -5.75 21.32
C GLU A 8 22.33 -5.79 20.23
N ILE A 9 23.15 -6.84 20.20
CA ILE A 9 24.21 -7.01 19.20
C ILE A 9 23.62 -7.13 17.79
N LEU A 10 22.54 -7.91 17.62
CA LEU A 10 21.85 -8.04 16.34
C LEU A 10 21.32 -6.69 15.85
N LYS A 11 20.64 -5.95 16.73
CA LYS A 11 20.13 -4.62 16.42
C LYS A 11 21.25 -3.70 15.93
N LEU A 12 22.35 -3.62 16.66
CA LEU A 12 23.48 -2.76 16.29
C LEU A 12 24.14 -3.19 14.98
N ILE A 13 24.24 -4.51 14.70
CA ILE A 13 24.73 -5.00 13.40
C ILE A 13 23.83 -4.54 12.27
N VAL A 14 22.50 -4.62 12.45
CA VAL A 14 21.54 -4.17 11.43
C VAL A 14 21.65 -2.66 11.21
N GLU A 15 21.70 -1.86 12.27
CA GLU A 15 21.81 -0.40 12.22
C GLU A 15 23.11 0.06 11.55
N ASP A 16 24.26 -0.52 11.95
CA ASP A 16 25.56 -0.19 11.35
C ASP A 16 25.62 -0.59 9.87
N PHE A 17 25.08 -1.76 9.53
CA PHE A 17 25.05 -2.22 8.14
C PHE A 17 24.12 -1.37 7.27
N ILE A 18 22.96 -0.96 7.77
CA ILE A 18 22.06 -0.02 7.06
C ILE A 18 22.79 1.29 6.77
N ALA A 19 23.48 1.83 7.75
CA ALA A 19 24.17 3.11 7.63
C ALA A 19 25.37 3.07 6.68
N SER A 20 26.21 2.02 6.75
CA SER A 20 27.47 1.96 6.03
C SER A 20 27.44 1.15 4.72
N GLY A 21 26.60 0.13 4.63
CA GLY A 21 26.65 -0.90 3.59
C GLY A 21 27.83 -1.88 3.74
N GLU A 22 28.65 -1.74 4.79
CA GLU A 22 29.86 -2.53 4.99
C GLU A 22 29.65 -3.61 6.05
N PRO A 23 30.25 -4.82 5.86
CA PRO A 23 30.16 -5.89 6.84
C PRO A 23 30.68 -5.47 8.22
N VAL A 24 29.89 -5.73 9.26
CA VAL A 24 30.14 -5.24 10.62
C VAL A 24 31.02 -6.21 11.41
N GLY A 25 32.12 -5.68 11.96
CA GLY A 25 33.06 -6.44 12.80
C GLY A 25 32.81 -6.25 14.29
N SER A 26 33.24 -7.21 15.14
CA SER A 26 33.10 -7.10 16.61
C SER A 26 33.81 -5.87 17.21
N ASN A 27 34.96 -5.49 16.67
CA ASN A 27 35.69 -4.31 17.13
C ASN A 27 35.02 -3.00 16.71
N SER A 28 34.44 -2.97 15.50
CA SER A 28 33.66 -1.80 15.02
C SER A 28 32.46 -1.55 15.93
N LEU A 29 31.69 -2.60 16.26
CA LEU A 29 30.54 -2.48 17.18
C LEU A 29 30.94 -1.89 18.54
N ILE A 30 32.03 -2.41 19.13
CA ILE A 30 32.49 -1.91 20.43
C ILE A 30 32.87 -0.44 20.36
N ASN A 31 33.63 -0.05 19.33
CA ASN A 31 34.12 1.31 19.19
C ASN A 31 33.00 2.31 18.84
N ASN A 32 32.09 1.93 17.94
CA ASN A 32 31.01 2.81 17.49
C ASN A 32 29.96 3.04 18.58
N HIS A 33 29.69 2.02 19.42
CA HIS A 33 28.58 2.06 20.37
C HIS A 33 29.05 2.07 21.85
N ASN A 34 30.37 2.19 22.11
CA ASN A 34 30.96 2.20 23.46
C ASN A 34 30.48 1.01 24.33
N LEU A 35 30.38 -0.18 23.73
CA LEU A 35 29.88 -1.36 24.43
C LEU A 35 30.82 -1.75 25.59
N GLN A 36 30.22 -2.06 26.75
CA GLN A 36 30.94 -2.50 27.94
C GLN A 36 31.26 -4.00 27.92
N TYR A 37 31.37 -4.60 26.73
CA TYR A 37 31.65 -6.02 26.53
C TYR A 37 33.06 -6.21 25.94
N SER A 38 33.70 -7.33 26.25
CA SER A 38 34.98 -7.67 25.61
C SER A 38 34.74 -8.07 24.15
N SER A 39 35.77 -7.85 23.29
CA SER A 39 35.71 -8.26 21.88
C SER A 39 35.47 -9.78 21.72
N ALA A 40 35.98 -10.59 22.62
CA ALA A 40 35.74 -12.02 22.67
C ALA A 40 34.26 -12.35 22.95
N THR A 41 33.62 -11.60 23.88
CA THR A 41 32.20 -11.76 24.21
C THR A 41 31.33 -11.42 23.01
N VAL A 42 31.56 -10.24 22.38
CA VAL A 42 30.80 -9.82 21.19
C VAL A 42 30.98 -10.80 20.05
N ARG A 43 32.21 -11.27 19.81
CA ARG A 43 32.48 -12.29 18.77
C ARG A 43 31.75 -13.61 19.03
N ASN A 44 31.67 -14.06 20.29
CA ASN A 44 30.93 -15.27 20.63
C ASN A 44 29.42 -15.12 20.41
N ASP A 45 28.85 -13.96 20.73
CA ASP A 45 27.44 -13.70 20.43
C ASP A 45 27.17 -13.58 18.93
N MET A 46 28.06 -12.96 18.16
CA MET A 46 27.99 -12.96 16.69
C MET A 46 28.06 -14.38 16.11
N MET A 47 28.91 -15.29 16.63
CA MET A 47 28.94 -16.68 16.20
C MET A 47 27.63 -17.42 16.49
N LYS A 48 26.99 -17.13 17.62
CA LYS A 48 25.65 -17.69 17.93
C LYS A 48 24.56 -17.16 17.00
N LEU A 49 24.54 -15.85 16.75
CA LEU A 49 23.63 -15.22 15.80
C LEU A 49 23.81 -15.77 14.39
N GLU A 50 25.04 -16.03 13.96
CA GLU A 50 25.37 -16.66 12.69
C GLU A 50 24.85 -18.12 12.65
N SER A 51 25.14 -18.91 13.69
CA SER A 51 24.69 -20.32 13.76
C SER A 51 23.16 -20.47 13.81
N THR A 52 22.46 -19.44 14.30
CA THR A 52 20.99 -19.38 14.33
C THR A 52 20.39 -18.69 13.10
N GLY A 53 21.24 -18.23 12.15
CA GLY A 53 20.85 -17.70 10.86
C GLY A 53 20.33 -16.26 10.89
N PHE A 54 20.64 -15.46 11.92
CA PHE A 54 20.27 -14.02 11.97
C PHE A 54 21.26 -13.12 11.25
N ILE A 55 22.52 -13.54 11.17
CA ILE A 55 23.58 -12.83 10.45
C ILE A 55 24.37 -13.83 9.61
N GLU A 56 25.06 -13.34 8.59
CA GLU A 56 25.80 -14.12 7.63
C GLU A 56 27.22 -13.60 7.46
N LYS A 57 28.13 -14.47 7.07
CA LYS A 57 29.50 -14.13 6.72
C LYS A 57 29.59 -13.85 5.23
N THR A 58 30.14 -12.69 4.87
CA THR A 58 30.46 -12.41 3.46
C THR A 58 31.75 -13.12 3.04
N HIS A 59 31.84 -13.50 1.77
CA HIS A 59 32.99 -14.25 1.23
C HIS A 59 34.33 -13.49 1.31
N THR A 60 34.28 -12.16 1.44
CA THR A 60 35.43 -11.26 1.31
C THR A 60 35.91 -10.65 2.62
N SER A 61 35.17 -10.79 3.73
CA SER A 61 35.53 -10.12 4.99
C SER A 61 35.31 -11.01 6.23
N SER A 62 35.96 -10.63 7.36
CA SER A 62 35.69 -11.21 8.68
C SER A 62 34.43 -10.63 9.34
N GLY A 63 33.81 -9.61 8.74
CA GLY A 63 32.58 -8.98 9.20
C GLY A 63 31.34 -9.84 8.97
N ARG A 64 30.22 -9.39 9.49
CA ARG A 64 28.90 -10.02 9.34
C ARG A 64 27.92 -9.02 8.77
N VAL A 65 26.98 -9.53 7.98
CA VAL A 65 25.82 -8.79 7.46
C VAL A 65 24.54 -9.39 8.00
N PRO A 66 23.45 -8.63 8.14
CA PRO A 66 22.16 -9.17 8.49
C PRO A 66 21.66 -10.14 7.41
N SER A 67 21.09 -11.28 7.82
CA SER A 67 20.29 -12.12 6.94
C SER A 67 18.86 -11.56 6.84
N SER A 68 18.05 -12.09 5.93
CA SER A 68 16.61 -11.77 5.86
C SER A 68 15.88 -12.12 7.18
N LYS A 69 16.33 -13.16 7.90
CA LYS A 69 15.82 -13.45 9.25
C LYS A 69 16.21 -12.36 10.25
N GLY A 70 17.42 -11.83 10.15
CA GLY A 70 17.89 -10.72 10.98
C GLY A 70 17.10 -9.45 10.76
N TYR A 71 16.85 -9.08 9.50
CA TYR A 71 16.01 -7.93 9.17
C TYR A 71 14.58 -8.10 9.67
N ARG A 72 13.96 -9.28 9.50
CA ARG A 72 12.61 -9.55 10.03
C ARG A 72 12.53 -9.34 11.53
N TYR A 73 13.49 -9.88 12.27
CA TYR A 73 13.56 -9.71 13.72
C TYR A 73 13.70 -8.24 14.11
N TYR A 74 14.54 -7.50 13.41
CA TYR A 74 14.74 -6.07 13.67
C TYR A 74 13.46 -5.25 13.38
N VAL A 75 12.78 -5.52 12.28
CA VAL A 75 11.49 -4.88 11.95
C VAL A 75 10.43 -5.19 13.00
N GLU A 76 10.32 -6.45 13.43
CA GLU A 76 9.40 -6.85 14.50
C GLU A 76 9.72 -6.13 15.83
N TYR A 77 11.00 -6.02 16.16
CA TYR A 77 11.45 -5.23 17.30
C TYR A 77 11.02 -3.76 17.22
N LEU A 78 11.26 -3.10 16.07
CA LEU A 78 10.86 -1.71 15.84
C LEU A 78 9.34 -1.51 15.93
N LYS A 79 8.56 -2.41 15.36
CA LYS A 79 7.08 -2.33 15.39
C LYS A 79 6.51 -2.40 16.81
N ASN A 80 7.19 -3.08 17.71
CA ASN A 80 6.81 -3.16 19.14
C ASN A 80 7.27 -1.95 19.95
N MET A 81 8.07 -1.04 19.38
CA MET A 81 8.43 0.21 20.05
C MET A 81 7.23 1.18 20.07
N LYS A 82 6.94 1.74 21.26
CA LYS A 82 5.81 2.67 21.43
C LYS A 82 6.05 4.01 20.75
N ASN A 83 7.30 4.50 20.75
CA ASN A 83 7.65 5.81 20.23
C ASN A 83 8.87 5.67 19.29
N LEU A 84 8.62 5.73 17.99
CA LEU A 84 9.67 5.96 16.99
C LEU A 84 9.71 7.46 16.71
N SER A 85 10.91 8.04 16.75
CA SER A 85 11.08 9.45 16.39
C SER A 85 10.81 9.60 14.90
N VAL A 86 10.00 10.59 14.56
CA VAL A 86 9.74 11.02 13.19
C VAL A 86 10.38 12.38 13.02
N ASP A 87 10.95 12.62 11.86
CA ASP A 87 11.60 13.90 11.53
C ASP A 87 10.62 15.08 11.68
N GLU A 88 11.05 16.16 12.33
CA GLU A 88 10.20 17.31 12.63
C GLU A 88 9.89 18.16 11.38
N GLU A 89 10.76 18.15 10.37
CA GLU A 89 10.50 18.81 9.08
C GLU A 89 9.42 18.05 8.33
N PHE A 90 9.52 16.73 8.27
CA PHE A 90 8.49 15.86 7.69
C PHE A 90 7.12 16.05 8.37
N LYS A 91 7.07 16.11 9.70
CA LYS A 91 5.81 16.36 10.42
C LYS A 91 5.20 17.71 10.02
N ARG A 92 6.01 18.76 9.89
CA ARG A 92 5.54 20.07 9.47
C ARG A 92 5.00 20.06 8.05
N GLU A 93 5.71 19.44 7.11
CA GLU A 93 5.26 19.31 5.71
C GLU A 93 3.94 18.55 5.64
N PHE A 94 3.81 17.45 6.38
CA PHE A 94 2.58 16.67 6.41
C PHE A 94 1.40 17.46 7.00
N GLN A 95 1.60 18.23 8.07
CA GLN A 95 0.57 19.09 8.63
C GLN A 95 0.13 20.20 7.64
N ILE A 96 1.03 20.72 6.80
CA ILE A 96 0.67 21.67 5.74
C ILE A 96 -0.26 21.02 4.72
N ILE A 97 -0.02 19.75 4.35
CA ILE A 97 -0.90 18.99 3.44
C ILE A 97 -2.31 18.87 4.05
N LEU A 98 -2.41 18.45 5.31
CA LEU A 98 -3.70 18.30 6.00
C LEU A 98 -4.48 19.63 6.14
N GLN A 99 -3.79 20.75 6.24
CA GLN A 99 -4.44 22.07 6.37
C GLN A 99 -5.08 22.60 5.08
N LYS A 100 -4.85 21.97 3.93
CA LYS A 100 -5.45 22.34 2.65
C LYS A 100 -6.90 21.85 2.56
N LYS A 101 -7.82 22.54 3.23
CA LYS A 101 -9.25 22.18 3.42
C LYS A 101 -10.10 21.89 2.18
N SER A 102 -9.58 22.12 0.98
CA SER A 102 -10.32 21.93 -0.28
C SER A 102 -9.86 20.69 -1.07
N GLN A 103 -9.01 19.87 -0.53
CA GLN A 103 -8.46 18.69 -1.22
C GLN A 103 -9.30 17.45 -0.97
N SER A 104 -9.40 16.60 -1.99
CA SER A 104 -9.97 15.26 -1.84
C SER A 104 -9.04 14.37 -1.00
N ILE A 105 -9.58 13.30 -0.43
CA ILE A 105 -8.77 12.26 0.26
C ILE A 105 -7.67 11.74 -0.68
N GLU A 106 -8.01 11.55 -1.95
CA GLU A 106 -7.06 11.08 -2.98
C GLU A 106 -5.89 12.04 -3.16
N ASP A 107 -6.13 13.35 -3.17
CA ASP A 107 -5.07 14.35 -3.30
C ASP A 107 -4.15 14.36 -2.07
N ILE A 108 -4.73 14.31 -0.87
CA ILE A 108 -3.96 14.23 0.39
C ILE A 108 -3.11 12.96 0.43
N MET A 109 -3.66 11.84 0.01
CA MET A 109 -2.95 10.57 -0.08
C MET A 109 -1.79 10.63 -1.08
N ASN A 110 -2.02 11.26 -2.23
CA ASN A 110 -1.02 11.42 -3.27
C ASN A 110 0.15 12.29 -2.80
N GLU A 111 -0.12 13.47 -2.21
CA GLU A 111 0.91 14.32 -1.63
C GLU A 111 1.65 13.64 -0.46
N SER A 112 0.94 12.86 0.35
CA SER A 112 1.54 12.07 1.44
C SER A 112 2.54 11.03 0.92
N CYS A 113 2.24 10.38 -0.21
CA CYS A 113 3.15 9.47 -0.88
C CYS A 113 4.42 10.16 -1.38
N GLU A 114 4.28 11.37 -1.92
CA GLU A 114 5.40 12.15 -2.42
C GLU A 114 6.39 12.47 -1.30
N ILE A 115 5.92 13.06 -0.20
CA ILE A 115 6.79 13.40 0.93
C ILE A 115 7.37 12.17 1.65
N LEU A 116 6.61 11.06 1.73
CA LEU A 116 7.13 9.80 2.25
C LEU A 116 8.26 9.25 1.36
N SER A 117 8.10 9.33 0.05
CA SER A 117 9.14 8.92 -0.89
C SER A 117 10.40 9.77 -0.77
N GLU A 118 10.27 11.09 -0.57
CA GLU A 118 11.40 11.98 -0.33
C GLU A 118 12.12 11.64 0.99
N LEU A 119 11.39 11.52 2.09
CA LEU A 119 11.94 11.18 3.40
C LEU A 119 12.68 9.84 3.41
N THR A 120 12.07 8.82 2.79
CA THR A 120 12.58 7.44 2.88
C THR A 120 13.53 7.06 1.75
N ASN A 121 13.71 7.95 0.77
CA ASN A 121 14.47 7.72 -0.47
C ASN A 121 14.10 6.37 -1.13
N SER A 122 12.82 6.02 -1.10
CA SER A 122 12.27 4.74 -1.59
C SER A 122 10.98 4.96 -2.39
N ALA A 123 10.53 3.95 -3.10
CA ALA A 123 9.22 4.04 -3.76
C ALA A 123 8.09 3.89 -2.74
N THR A 124 7.11 4.77 -2.80
CA THR A 124 5.91 4.73 -1.97
C THR A 124 4.70 4.39 -2.83
N VAL A 125 3.85 3.48 -2.35
CA VAL A 125 2.63 3.04 -3.04
C VAL A 125 1.45 3.16 -2.10
N VAL A 126 0.37 3.81 -2.54
CA VAL A 126 -0.94 3.68 -1.93
C VAL A 126 -1.68 2.56 -2.63
N LEU A 127 -2.12 1.59 -1.86
CA LEU A 127 -3.07 0.58 -2.29
C LEU A 127 -4.44 0.97 -1.73
N GLY A 128 -5.38 1.33 -2.59
CA GLY A 128 -6.77 1.55 -2.18
C GLY A 128 -7.38 0.31 -1.51
N PRO A 129 -8.60 0.37 -1.01
CA PRO A 129 -9.30 -0.79 -0.45
C PRO A 129 -9.31 -1.96 -1.44
N ASP A 130 -9.40 -3.20 -0.92
CA ASP A 130 -9.55 -4.37 -1.77
C ASP A 130 -10.99 -4.41 -2.33
N ALA A 131 -11.15 -3.78 -3.49
CA ALA A 131 -12.45 -3.65 -4.16
C ALA A 131 -13.15 -5.01 -4.38
N ALA A 132 -12.38 -6.11 -4.52
CA ALA A 132 -12.93 -7.44 -4.71
C ALA A 132 -13.79 -7.91 -3.52
N SER A 133 -13.53 -7.41 -2.31
CA SER A 133 -14.28 -7.75 -1.09
C SER A 133 -15.52 -6.87 -0.85
N GLU A 134 -15.66 -5.75 -1.58
CA GLU A 134 -16.76 -4.81 -1.44
C GLU A 134 -18.04 -5.31 -2.10
N ASN A 135 -19.18 -4.81 -1.64
CA ASN A 135 -20.48 -5.13 -2.23
C ASN A 135 -21.04 -3.91 -2.96
N LEU A 136 -21.65 -4.14 -4.11
CA LEU A 136 -22.36 -3.09 -4.84
C LEU A 136 -23.61 -2.67 -4.08
N VAL A 137 -23.75 -1.40 -3.76
CA VAL A 137 -24.93 -0.84 -3.06
C VAL A 137 -25.92 -0.21 -4.02
N SER A 138 -25.43 0.47 -5.07
CA SER A 138 -26.30 1.17 -6.00
C SER A 138 -25.69 1.30 -7.38
N ILE A 139 -26.53 1.25 -8.41
CA ILE A 139 -26.24 1.73 -9.76
C ILE A 139 -27.30 2.78 -10.10
N SER A 140 -26.91 4.01 -10.32
CA SER A 140 -27.81 5.11 -10.70
C SER A 140 -27.41 5.69 -12.06
N MET A 141 -28.38 6.30 -12.74
CA MET A 141 -28.15 6.99 -14.02
C MET A 141 -28.38 8.46 -13.89
N ILE A 142 -27.41 9.26 -14.37
CA ILE A 142 -27.55 10.71 -14.50
C ILE A 142 -27.57 11.04 -15.98
N SER A 143 -28.69 11.66 -16.46
CA SER A 143 -28.81 12.13 -17.83
C SER A 143 -27.99 13.38 -18.04
N ILE A 144 -27.09 13.35 -19.04
CA ILE A 144 -26.27 14.50 -19.45
C ILE A 144 -26.93 15.24 -20.63
N SER A 145 -27.47 14.49 -21.58
CA SER A 145 -28.15 15.00 -22.77
C SER A 145 -29.20 14.00 -23.28
N SER A 146 -29.87 14.32 -24.40
CA SER A 146 -30.78 13.38 -25.06
C SER A 146 -30.10 12.12 -25.63
N THR A 147 -28.79 12.10 -25.71
CA THR A 147 -27.99 11.00 -26.29
C THR A 147 -26.86 10.51 -25.40
N ALA A 148 -26.76 11.02 -24.15
CA ALA A 148 -25.71 10.62 -23.22
C ALA A 148 -26.23 10.58 -21.78
N SER A 149 -25.84 9.54 -21.05
CA SER A 149 -26.05 9.40 -19.60
C SER A 149 -24.84 8.76 -18.95
N THR A 150 -24.60 9.09 -17.68
CA THR A 150 -23.54 8.47 -16.88
C THR A 150 -24.16 7.49 -15.88
N ALA A 151 -23.73 6.25 -15.92
CA ALA A 151 -23.99 5.27 -14.89
C ALA A 151 -22.98 5.50 -13.74
N ILE A 152 -23.50 5.56 -12.51
CA ILE A 152 -22.72 5.70 -11.28
C ILE A 152 -22.91 4.44 -10.46
N PHE A 153 -21.80 3.81 -10.08
CA PHE A 153 -21.75 2.61 -9.26
C PHE A 153 -21.23 2.99 -7.88
N VAL A 154 -21.89 2.54 -6.82
CA VAL A 154 -21.51 2.83 -5.43
C VAL A 154 -21.37 1.53 -4.66
N THR A 155 -20.28 1.40 -3.86
CA THR A 155 -20.09 0.26 -2.95
C THR A 155 -20.43 0.60 -1.50
N ASP A 156 -20.50 -0.47 -0.67
CA ASP A 156 -20.74 -0.40 0.78
C ASP A 156 -19.55 0.23 1.56
N LYS A 157 -18.43 0.50 0.89
CA LYS A 157 -17.30 1.24 1.44
C LYS A 157 -17.23 2.69 0.96
N GLY A 158 -18.30 3.16 0.29
CA GLY A 158 -18.42 4.53 -0.22
C GLY A 158 -17.62 4.79 -1.49
N TYR A 159 -17.17 3.75 -2.16
CA TYR A 159 -16.45 3.87 -3.40
C TYR A 159 -17.38 4.14 -4.57
N VAL A 160 -17.00 5.04 -5.45
CA VAL A 160 -17.78 5.46 -6.61
C VAL A 160 -16.98 5.28 -7.89
N GLU A 161 -17.54 4.54 -8.86
CA GLU A 161 -17.06 4.46 -10.24
C GLU A 161 -18.14 4.98 -11.17
N HIS A 162 -17.75 5.54 -12.30
CA HIS A 162 -18.70 6.04 -13.28
C HIS A 162 -18.34 5.64 -14.70
N LYS A 163 -19.37 5.45 -15.54
CA LYS A 163 -19.21 5.20 -16.96
C LYS A 163 -20.24 5.98 -17.76
N THR A 164 -19.76 6.83 -18.65
CA THR A 164 -20.64 7.56 -19.59
C THR A 164 -20.98 6.66 -20.79
N ILE A 165 -22.25 6.55 -21.09
CA ILE A 165 -22.81 5.77 -22.19
C ILE A 165 -23.39 6.76 -23.22
N TYR A 166 -22.91 6.64 -24.47
CA TYR A 166 -23.38 7.42 -25.58
C TYR A 166 -24.29 6.56 -26.48
N VAL A 167 -25.41 7.13 -26.92
CA VAL A 167 -26.41 6.49 -27.76
C VAL A 167 -26.76 7.36 -28.97
N LYS A 168 -27.40 6.75 -29.99
CA LYS A 168 -27.73 7.45 -31.24
C LYS A 168 -28.94 8.39 -31.15
N ASN A 169 -29.88 8.09 -30.22
CA ASN A 169 -31.12 8.83 -30.07
C ASN A 169 -31.74 8.62 -28.68
N GLU A 170 -32.73 9.45 -28.34
CA GLU A 170 -33.42 9.45 -27.05
C GLU A 170 -34.15 8.13 -26.76
N ASN A 171 -34.75 7.47 -27.80
CA ASN A 171 -35.43 6.20 -27.57
C ASN A 171 -34.44 5.07 -27.15
N GLN A 172 -33.22 5.11 -27.68
CA GLN A 172 -32.16 4.20 -27.26
C GLN A 172 -31.72 4.50 -25.83
N LEU A 173 -31.66 5.80 -25.46
CA LEU A 173 -31.33 6.20 -24.10
C LEU A 173 -32.38 5.71 -23.08
N LYS A 174 -33.66 5.79 -23.37
CA LYS A 174 -34.73 5.26 -22.53
C LYS A 174 -34.56 3.75 -22.28
N LYS A 175 -34.24 2.97 -23.33
CA LYS A 175 -33.96 1.55 -23.20
C LYS A 175 -32.70 1.26 -22.35
N VAL A 176 -31.67 2.08 -22.47
CA VAL A 176 -30.47 1.98 -21.63
C VAL A 176 -30.83 2.22 -20.17
N ASN A 177 -31.62 3.24 -19.86
CA ASN A 177 -32.04 3.52 -18.49
C ASN A 177 -32.91 2.39 -17.89
N GLU A 178 -33.77 1.79 -18.67
CA GLU A 178 -34.58 0.59 -18.26
C GLU A 178 -33.66 -0.60 -17.97
N CYS A 179 -32.65 -0.83 -18.82
CA CYS A 179 -31.64 -1.86 -18.62
C CYS A 179 -30.87 -1.66 -17.31
N VAL A 180 -30.42 -0.44 -17.07
CA VAL A 180 -29.68 -0.13 -15.84
C VAL A 180 -30.55 -0.32 -14.60
N ALA A 181 -31.81 0.11 -14.65
CA ALA A 181 -32.74 -0.11 -13.56
C ALA A 181 -32.98 -1.61 -13.27
N PHE A 182 -33.03 -2.44 -14.33
CA PHE A 182 -33.11 -3.89 -14.19
C PHE A 182 -31.84 -4.47 -13.56
N LEU A 183 -30.64 -4.06 -14.07
CA LEU A 183 -29.34 -4.49 -13.53
C LEU A 183 -29.16 -4.07 -12.08
N ASN A 184 -29.55 -2.86 -11.72
CA ASN A 184 -29.49 -2.38 -10.35
C ASN A 184 -30.20 -3.34 -9.39
N LYS A 185 -31.42 -3.72 -9.69
CA LYS A 185 -32.21 -4.65 -8.88
C LYS A 185 -31.62 -6.06 -8.74
N ARG A 186 -30.80 -6.49 -9.69
CA ARG A 186 -30.21 -7.83 -9.74
C ARG A 186 -28.77 -7.90 -9.19
N LEU A 187 -28.07 -6.77 -9.23
CA LEU A 187 -26.65 -6.72 -8.86
C LEU A 187 -26.41 -6.13 -7.48
N ILE A 188 -27.35 -5.38 -6.90
CA ILE A 188 -27.23 -4.88 -5.51
C ILE A 188 -26.93 -6.04 -4.57
N GLY A 189 -25.99 -5.82 -3.62
CA GLY A 189 -25.52 -6.80 -2.65
C GLY A 189 -24.53 -7.83 -3.23
N THR A 190 -24.16 -7.70 -4.52
CA THR A 190 -23.18 -8.58 -5.14
C THR A 190 -21.78 -8.08 -4.86
N LYS A 191 -20.86 -8.98 -4.52
CA LYS A 191 -19.43 -8.66 -4.42
C LYS A 191 -18.89 -8.17 -5.74
N VAL A 192 -18.04 -7.14 -5.71
CA VAL A 192 -17.43 -6.57 -6.92
C VAL A 192 -16.70 -7.64 -7.74
N SER A 193 -16.00 -8.58 -7.10
CA SER A 193 -15.33 -9.71 -7.75
C SER A 193 -16.27 -10.65 -8.52
N GLN A 194 -17.56 -10.63 -8.24
CA GLN A 194 -18.58 -11.50 -8.88
C GLN A 194 -19.43 -10.75 -9.91
N LEU A 195 -19.28 -9.42 -10.02
CA LEU A 195 -20.15 -8.60 -10.88
C LEU A 195 -20.04 -8.99 -12.35
N VAL A 196 -18.82 -9.18 -12.86
CA VAL A 196 -18.60 -9.56 -14.27
C VAL A 196 -19.31 -10.87 -14.59
N GLY A 197 -19.09 -11.91 -13.79
CA GLY A 197 -19.75 -13.21 -14.00
C GLY A 197 -21.28 -13.16 -13.92
N LYS A 198 -21.84 -12.34 -13.00
CA LYS A 198 -23.30 -12.12 -12.94
C LYS A 198 -23.83 -11.32 -14.12
N LEU A 199 -23.10 -10.32 -14.60
CA LEU A 199 -23.46 -9.57 -15.81
C LEU A 199 -23.51 -10.49 -17.02
N GLU A 200 -22.50 -11.33 -17.22
CA GLU A 200 -22.46 -12.30 -18.31
C GLU A 200 -23.64 -13.27 -18.26
N ALA A 201 -24.00 -13.75 -17.07
CA ALA A 201 -25.15 -14.61 -16.88
C ALA A 201 -26.52 -13.92 -17.19
N LEU A 202 -26.60 -12.60 -17.04
CA LEU A 202 -27.78 -11.79 -17.36
C LEU A 202 -27.86 -11.39 -18.85
N LYS A 203 -26.78 -11.53 -19.61
CA LYS A 203 -26.70 -11.12 -21.02
C LYS A 203 -27.83 -11.68 -21.90
N PRO A 204 -28.19 -12.99 -21.84
CA PRO A 204 -29.29 -13.52 -22.65
C PRO A 204 -30.66 -12.84 -22.35
N ILE A 205 -30.94 -12.63 -21.07
CA ILE A 205 -32.21 -12.00 -20.63
C ILE A 205 -32.30 -10.55 -21.13
N LEU A 206 -31.18 -9.83 -21.06
CA LEU A 206 -31.13 -8.45 -21.53
C LEU A 206 -31.22 -8.34 -23.06
N SER A 207 -30.65 -9.30 -23.78
CA SER A 207 -30.75 -9.34 -25.26
C SER A 207 -32.18 -9.54 -25.73
N ASP A 208 -32.98 -10.36 -25.06
CA ASP A 208 -34.38 -10.60 -25.36
C ASP A 208 -35.26 -9.35 -25.13
N VAL A 209 -34.95 -8.57 -24.08
CA VAL A 209 -35.72 -7.37 -23.68
C VAL A 209 -35.35 -6.13 -24.50
N LEU A 210 -34.08 -5.95 -24.80
CA LEU A 210 -33.51 -4.67 -25.29
C LEU A 210 -32.92 -4.76 -26.70
N GLY A 211 -32.80 -5.95 -27.27
CA GLY A 211 -32.19 -6.17 -28.58
C GLY A 211 -30.73 -5.65 -28.64
N ASN A 212 -30.36 -5.07 -29.76
CA ASN A 212 -28.96 -4.59 -29.99
C ASN A 212 -28.49 -3.51 -28.99
N SER A 213 -29.40 -2.84 -28.26
CA SER A 213 -29.03 -1.86 -27.25
C SER A 213 -28.42 -2.51 -25.99
N SER A 214 -28.68 -3.80 -25.75
CA SER A 214 -28.15 -4.55 -24.62
C SER A 214 -26.63 -4.65 -24.66
N ASN A 215 -26.04 -4.83 -25.85
CA ASN A 215 -24.59 -5.00 -26.00
C ASN A 215 -23.82 -3.74 -25.55
N ILE A 216 -24.31 -2.55 -25.93
CA ILE A 216 -23.68 -1.27 -25.52
C ILE A 216 -23.65 -1.13 -24.01
N VAL A 217 -24.78 -1.46 -23.36
CA VAL A 217 -24.87 -1.41 -21.89
C VAL A 217 -23.96 -2.45 -21.26
N MET A 218 -24.04 -3.70 -21.73
CA MET A 218 -23.24 -4.80 -21.20
C MET A 218 -21.75 -4.55 -21.30
N ASP A 219 -21.28 -4.15 -22.48
CA ASP A 219 -19.84 -3.87 -22.68
C ASP A 219 -19.38 -2.70 -21.79
N SER A 220 -20.19 -1.64 -21.70
CA SER A 220 -19.89 -0.49 -20.81
C SER A 220 -19.88 -0.87 -19.33
N PHE A 221 -20.78 -1.75 -18.91
CA PHE A 221 -20.87 -2.22 -17.53
C PHE A 221 -19.77 -3.20 -17.19
N ILE A 222 -19.44 -4.13 -18.07
CA ILE A 222 -18.31 -5.04 -17.88
C ILE A 222 -17.03 -4.22 -17.74
N GLU A 223 -16.81 -3.24 -18.61
CA GLU A 223 -15.65 -2.34 -18.53
C GLU A 223 -15.61 -1.58 -17.19
N ALA A 224 -16.75 -1.02 -16.74
CA ALA A 224 -16.84 -0.36 -15.46
C ALA A 224 -16.57 -1.32 -14.30
N CYS A 225 -17.13 -2.54 -14.33
CA CYS A 225 -16.89 -3.55 -13.29
C CYS A 225 -15.45 -4.05 -13.27
N VAL A 226 -14.80 -4.18 -14.43
CA VAL A 226 -13.36 -4.50 -14.52
C VAL A 226 -12.54 -3.40 -13.87
N LYS A 227 -12.79 -2.12 -14.19
CA LYS A 227 -12.15 -0.99 -13.53
C LYS A 227 -12.41 -0.96 -12.03
N PHE A 228 -13.64 -1.27 -11.64
CA PHE A 228 -14.07 -1.32 -10.26
C PHE A 228 -13.33 -2.41 -9.46
N ALA A 229 -13.10 -3.57 -10.10
CA ALA A 229 -12.34 -4.66 -9.51
C ALA A 229 -10.82 -4.43 -9.54
N GLN A 230 -10.33 -3.55 -10.42
CA GLN A 230 -8.91 -3.19 -10.46
C GLN A 230 -8.55 -2.45 -9.18
N SER A 231 -7.53 -2.95 -8.52
CA SER A 231 -6.99 -2.29 -7.33
C SER A 231 -6.50 -0.90 -7.70
N ARG A 232 -7.06 0.12 -7.08
CA ARG A 232 -6.51 1.47 -7.20
C ARG A 232 -5.19 1.52 -6.50
N SER A 233 -4.20 2.00 -7.22
CA SER A 233 -2.91 2.29 -6.65
C SER A 233 -2.36 3.56 -7.25
N MET A 234 -1.72 4.33 -6.41
CA MET A 234 -0.86 5.44 -6.79
C MET A 234 0.54 5.12 -6.29
N TYR A 235 1.55 5.49 -7.04
CA TYR A 235 2.93 5.33 -6.60
C TYR A 235 3.78 6.55 -6.91
N HIS A 236 4.72 6.83 -6.01
CA HIS A 236 5.72 7.87 -6.15
C HIS A 236 7.12 7.30 -5.97
N GLY A 237 8.13 8.01 -6.46
CA GLY A 237 9.52 7.68 -6.20
C GLY A 237 10.08 6.48 -6.95
N ALA A 238 9.51 6.06 -8.08
CA ALA A 238 10.11 5.04 -8.93
C ALA A 238 11.56 5.39 -9.34
N THR A 239 11.85 6.69 -9.52
CA THR A 239 13.20 7.21 -9.80
C THR A 239 14.18 7.00 -8.63
N LYS A 240 13.70 6.90 -7.39
CA LYS A 240 14.52 6.60 -6.22
C LYS A 240 15.10 5.17 -6.32
N LEU A 241 14.29 4.21 -6.83
CA LEU A 241 14.78 2.85 -7.10
C LEU A 241 15.86 2.85 -8.19
N LEU A 242 15.67 3.62 -9.26
CA LEU A 242 16.64 3.72 -10.35
C LEU A 242 18.00 4.27 -9.88
N ASN A 243 17.98 5.19 -8.94
CA ASN A 243 19.18 5.86 -8.42
C ASN A 243 19.79 5.15 -7.20
N ASN A 244 19.17 4.07 -6.71
CA ASN A 244 19.64 3.35 -5.54
C ASN A 244 20.80 2.41 -5.91
N SER A 245 21.92 2.54 -5.18
CA SER A 245 23.14 1.74 -5.42
C SER A 245 22.94 0.23 -5.22
N GLU A 246 21.93 -0.19 -4.48
CA GLU A 246 21.60 -1.62 -4.29
C GLU A 246 21.00 -2.25 -5.55
N TYR A 247 20.38 -1.45 -6.43
CA TYR A 247 19.76 -1.91 -7.68
C TYR A 247 20.68 -1.77 -8.91
N GLN A 248 21.96 -2.08 -8.77
CA GLN A 248 22.88 -2.16 -9.90
C GLN A 248 22.53 -3.33 -10.86
N ASN A 249 21.88 -4.37 -10.35
CA ASN A 249 21.39 -5.48 -11.15
C ASN A 249 20.05 -5.11 -11.79
N LYS A 250 20.00 -5.17 -13.13
CA LYS A 250 18.81 -4.82 -13.91
C LYS A 250 17.59 -5.70 -13.56
N GLU A 251 17.80 -6.97 -13.27
CA GLU A 251 16.73 -7.93 -12.96
C GLU A 251 16.07 -7.58 -11.62
N LYS A 252 16.86 -7.26 -10.61
CA LYS A 252 16.37 -6.82 -9.30
C LYS A 252 15.61 -5.51 -9.38
N LEU A 253 16.13 -4.55 -10.14
CA LEU A 253 15.44 -3.28 -10.40
C LEU A 253 14.10 -3.51 -11.11
N GLN A 254 14.08 -4.37 -12.13
CA GLN A 254 12.86 -4.70 -12.86
C GLN A 254 11.81 -5.32 -11.94
N ALA A 255 12.20 -6.25 -11.07
CA ALA A 255 11.31 -6.87 -10.10
C ALA A 255 10.68 -5.83 -9.15
N ALA A 256 11.48 -4.89 -8.64
CA ALA A 256 10.98 -3.80 -7.79
C ALA A 256 10.01 -2.87 -8.55
N LEU A 257 10.32 -2.52 -9.80
CA LEU A 257 9.45 -1.70 -10.64
C LEU A 257 8.14 -2.43 -10.99
N ASP A 258 8.19 -3.71 -11.33
CA ASP A 258 7.01 -4.53 -11.60
C ASP A 258 6.10 -4.63 -10.37
N LEU A 259 6.70 -4.70 -9.18
CA LEU A 259 5.96 -4.77 -7.93
C LEU A 259 5.19 -3.47 -7.63
N ILE A 260 5.81 -2.30 -7.82
CA ILE A 260 5.13 -1.01 -7.59
C ILE A 260 4.06 -0.70 -8.64
N GLN A 261 4.18 -1.26 -9.85
CA GLN A 261 3.22 -1.08 -10.95
C GLN A 261 2.08 -2.09 -10.92
N SER A 262 2.19 -3.18 -10.14
CA SER A 262 1.17 -4.22 -10.05
C SER A 262 0.58 -4.29 -8.63
N PRO A 263 -0.59 -3.66 -8.41
CA PRO A 263 -1.27 -3.67 -7.11
C PRO A 263 -1.55 -5.08 -6.59
N GLU A 264 -1.87 -6.03 -7.47
CA GLU A 264 -2.17 -7.41 -7.14
C GLU A 264 -0.92 -8.11 -6.58
N LYS A 265 0.21 -8.02 -7.29
CA LYS A 265 1.50 -8.59 -6.84
C LYS A 265 1.94 -7.99 -5.51
N LEU A 266 1.76 -6.66 -5.35
CA LEU A 266 2.12 -5.99 -4.10
C LEU A 266 1.25 -6.45 -2.93
N ARG A 267 -0.07 -6.64 -3.14
CA ARG A 267 -0.97 -7.20 -2.12
C ARG A 267 -0.59 -8.64 -1.76
N GLU A 268 -0.26 -9.47 -2.73
CA GLU A 268 0.21 -10.84 -2.51
C GLU A 268 1.52 -10.85 -1.72
N SER A 269 2.47 -10.00 -2.09
CA SER A 269 3.73 -9.83 -1.36
C SER A 269 3.48 -9.46 0.10
N ILE A 270 2.64 -8.46 0.37
CA ILE A 270 2.29 -8.04 1.74
C ILE A 270 1.63 -9.19 2.53
N LYS A 271 0.69 -9.93 1.90
CA LYS A 271 0.00 -11.07 2.54
C LYS A 271 0.94 -12.25 2.84
N SER A 272 1.94 -12.47 2.01
CA SER A 272 2.92 -13.56 2.18
C SER A 272 3.97 -13.28 3.26
N GLY A 273 4.05 -12.05 3.75
CA GLY A 273 5.00 -11.62 4.76
C GLY A 273 4.85 -12.39 6.07
N LYS A 274 5.97 -12.81 6.67
CA LYS A 274 6.01 -13.51 7.97
C LYS A 274 5.81 -12.58 9.17
N VAL A 275 5.99 -11.29 8.95
CA VAL A 275 5.73 -10.23 9.93
C VAL A 275 4.64 -9.33 9.33
N GLU A 276 3.61 -9.03 10.10
CA GLU A 276 2.52 -8.18 9.64
C GLU A 276 3.04 -6.84 9.10
N GLY A 277 2.62 -6.49 7.89
CA GLY A 277 3.06 -5.27 7.20
C GLY A 277 4.53 -5.25 6.80
N PHE A 278 5.20 -6.41 6.75
CA PHE A 278 6.55 -6.53 6.23
C PHE A 278 6.74 -7.81 5.43
N SER A 279 7.20 -7.69 4.21
CA SER A 279 7.58 -8.82 3.35
C SER A 279 8.94 -8.59 2.70
N GLN A 280 9.60 -9.68 2.35
CA GLN A 280 10.91 -9.69 1.69
C GLN A 280 10.94 -10.77 0.62
N ASN A 281 11.54 -10.45 -0.51
CA ASN A 281 11.98 -11.41 -1.51
C ASN A 281 13.51 -11.36 -1.60
N GLU A 282 14.17 -12.44 -1.18
CA GLU A 282 15.63 -12.52 -1.10
C GLU A 282 16.27 -12.60 -2.49
N GLU A 283 15.65 -13.30 -3.43
CA GLU A 283 16.16 -13.48 -4.79
C GLU A 283 16.10 -12.17 -5.58
N GLU A 284 15.04 -11.40 -5.40
CA GLU A 284 14.81 -10.13 -6.07
C GLU A 284 15.38 -8.92 -5.31
N ASP A 285 15.88 -9.13 -4.08
CA ASP A 285 16.39 -8.08 -3.18
C ASP A 285 15.37 -6.95 -2.96
N VAL A 286 14.12 -7.32 -2.77
CA VAL A 286 13.03 -6.38 -2.54
C VAL A 286 12.45 -6.58 -1.15
N ALA A 287 12.26 -5.49 -0.43
CA ALA A 287 11.51 -5.45 0.82
C ALA A 287 10.34 -4.47 0.72
N VAL A 288 9.24 -4.82 1.37
CA VAL A 288 8.02 -4.04 1.43
C VAL A 288 7.64 -3.82 2.89
N LEU A 289 7.46 -2.57 3.26
CA LEU A 289 6.82 -2.18 4.53
C LEU A 289 5.47 -1.56 4.23
N SER A 290 4.45 -1.98 4.95
CA SER A 290 3.10 -1.43 4.78
C SER A 290 2.43 -1.16 6.11
N HIS A 291 1.51 -0.18 6.08
CA HIS A 291 0.62 0.14 7.19
C HIS A 291 -0.81 0.27 6.67
N ASP A 292 -1.76 -0.24 7.44
CA ASP A 292 -3.19 -0.08 7.15
C ASP A 292 -3.61 1.36 7.39
N MET A 293 -4.51 1.85 6.54
CA MET A 293 -5.14 3.15 6.70
C MET A 293 -6.62 2.96 7.02
N GLU A 294 -7.04 3.52 8.12
CA GLU A 294 -8.43 3.56 8.55
C GLU A 294 -8.84 5.00 8.75
N ILE A 295 -10.02 5.37 8.24
CA ILE A 295 -10.62 6.69 8.39
C ILE A 295 -12.09 6.46 8.77
N ASN A 296 -12.53 7.02 9.89
CA ASN A 296 -13.89 6.85 10.42
C ASN A 296 -14.28 5.36 10.58
N GLY A 297 -13.34 4.52 11.03
CA GLY A 297 -13.55 3.07 11.18
C GLY A 297 -13.68 2.28 9.87
N PHE A 298 -13.46 2.93 8.72
CA PHE A 298 -13.45 2.26 7.40
C PHE A 298 -12.03 2.12 6.89
N SER A 299 -11.69 0.91 6.43
CA SER A 299 -10.42 0.68 5.74
C SER A 299 -10.36 1.50 4.46
N ARG A 300 -9.34 2.35 4.34
CA ARG A 300 -9.03 3.12 3.13
C ARG A 300 -7.89 2.50 2.32
N GLY A 301 -7.45 1.31 2.72
CA GLY A 301 -6.39 0.58 2.05
C GLY A 301 -5.09 0.55 2.85
N LYS A 302 -3.95 0.61 2.16
CA LYS A 302 -2.62 0.54 2.76
C LYS A 302 -1.68 1.55 2.12
N ILE A 303 -0.78 2.12 2.92
CA ILE A 303 0.43 2.76 2.40
C ILE A 303 1.57 1.74 2.50
N ALA A 304 2.33 1.59 1.43
CA ALA A 304 3.47 0.69 1.37
C ALA A 304 4.71 1.43 0.85
N ILE A 305 5.86 1.08 1.40
CA ILE A 305 7.17 1.50 0.92
C ILE A 305 7.87 0.28 0.37
N VAL A 306 8.38 0.42 -0.85
CA VAL A 306 9.07 -0.62 -1.60
C VAL A 306 10.50 -0.16 -1.87
N GLY A 307 11.46 -1.00 -1.52
CA GLY A 307 12.87 -0.71 -1.72
C GLY A 307 13.74 -1.96 -1.57
N PRO A 308 15.08 -1.81 -1.57
CA PRO A 308 16.00 -2.91 -1.32
C PRO A 308 15.88 -3.43 0.12
N GLN A 309 16.45 -4.60 0.40
CA GLN A 309 16.44 -5.11 1.78
C GLN A 309 17.19 -4.19 2.76
N ARG A 310 18.18 -3.45 2.29
CA ARG A 310 18.91 -2.46 3.08
C ARG A 310 18.21 -1.10 3.02
N MET A 311 17.26 -0.88 3.92
CA MET A 311 16.51 0.39 4.08
C MET A 311 16.58 0.90 5.52
N ASP A 312 16.34 2.19 5.73
CA ASP A 312 16.15 2.76 7.07
C ASP A 312 14.75 2.40 7.61
N TYR A 313 14.62 1.18 8.11
CA TYR A 313 13.38 0.64 8.67
C TYR A 313 12.81 1.48 9.81
N ARG A 314 13.67 2.11 10.61
CA ARG A 314 13.26 2.94 11.75
C ARG A 314 12.49 4.17 11.28
N THR A 315 13.08 4.92 10.37
CA THR A 315 12.45 6.11 9.77
C THR A 315 11.18 5.74 9.03
N ILE A 316 11.20 4.66 8.23
CA ILE A 316 10.06 4.20 7.45
C ILE A 316 8.86 3.82 8.35
N ILE A 317 9.09 2.99 9.37
CA ILE A 317 8.00 2.54 10.26
C ILE A 317 7.44 3.72 11.05
N GLY A 318 8.31 4.62 11.52
CA GLY A 318 7.87 5.83 12.23
C GLY A 318 7.00 6.73 11.35
N ALA A 319 7.43 7.00 10.12
CA ALA A 319 6.71 7.85 9.18
C ALA A 319 5.37 7.23 8.74
N LEU A 320 5.35 5.92 8.43
CA LEU A 320 4.11 5.21 8.06
C LEU A 320 3.06 5.26 9.18
N LYS A 321 3.48 5.00 10.43
CA LYS A 321 2.58 5.10 11.60
C LYS A 321 2.07 6.51 11.77
N TYR A 322 2.95 7.50 11.71
CA TYR A 322 2.59 8.90 11.88
C TYR A 322 1.55 9.35 10.85
N VAL A 323 1.79 9.07 9.56
CA VAL A 323 0.87 9.41 8.47
C VAL A 323 -0.50 8.76 8.68
N ALA A 324 -0.55 7.46 9.01
CA ALA A 324 -1.80 6.75 9.22
C ALA A 324 -2.59 7.31 10.43
N GLU A 325 -1.92 7.60 11.53
CA GLU A 325 -2.54 8.16 12.75
C GLU A 325 -3.06 9.58 12.53
N GLU A 326 -2.31 10.45 11.87
CA GLU A 326 -2.71 11.83 11.62
C GLU A 326 -3.85 11.92 10.58
N LEU A 327 -3.85 11.06 9.55
CA LEU A 327 -4.97 10.97 8.60
C LEU A 327 -6.25 10.54 9.31
N SER A 328 -6.19 9.53 10.18
CA SER A 328 -7.35 9.08 10.95
C SER A 328 -7.89 10.23 11.81
N LYS A 329 -7.05 10.88 12.59
CA LYS A 329 -7.45 12.01 13.46
C LYS A 329 -8.06 13.17 12.67
N TYR A 330 -7.48 13.51 11.52
CA TYR A 330 -7.95 14.63 10.71
C TYR A 330 -9.41 14.42 10.26
N TYR A 331 -9.73 13.23 9.78
CA TYR A 331 -11.07 12.92 9.29
C TYR A 331 -12.08 12.60 10.41
N ASP A 332 -11.63 12.10 11.56
CA ASP A 332 -12.50 11.92 12.73
C ASP A 332 -12.99 13.27 13.25
N ILE A 333 -12.14 14.31 13.28
CA ILE A 333 -12.49 15.67 13.71
C ILE A 333 -13.43 16.35 12.71
N GLU A 334 -13.23 16.16 11.40
CA GLU A 334 -14.13 16.74 10.38
C GLU A 334 -15.54 16.15 10.47
N SER A 335 -15.70 14.86 10.76
CA SER A 335 -17.01 14.23 10.90
C SER A 335 -17.78 14.76 12.11
N GLU A 336 -17.14 14.99 13.25
CA GLU A 336 -17.76 15.58 14.45
C GLU A 336 -18.17 17.05 14.22
N ALA A 337 -17.35 17.81 13.47
CA ALA A 337 -17.65 19.23 13.17
C ALA A 337 -18.77 19.43 12.12
N GLU A 338 -19.06 18.41 11.30
CA GLU A 338 -20.21 18.43 10.38
C GLU A 338 -21.50 18.04 11.09
N GLU A 339 -21.49 17.09 12.02
CA GLU A 339 -22.65 16.71 12.85
C GLU A 339 -23.11 17.86 13.76
N GLU A 340 -22.19 18.67 14.32
CA GLU A 340 -22.54 19.84 15.13
C GLU A 340 -23.14 21.02 14.34
N LYS A 341 -23.06 21.04 13.01
CA LYS A 341 -23.63 22.10 12.15
C LYS A 341 -25.03 21.79 11.61
N ASP A 342 -25.42 20.51 11.67
CA ASP A 342 -26.74 20.03 11.22
C ASP A 342 -27.77 19.90 12.36
N ASP A 343 -27.37 20.15 13.61
CA ASP A 343 -28.24 20.33 14.79
C ASP A 343 -28.47 21.83 15.08
#